data_06c4fed86959d480d7e6eaeb45db65c3
#
_entry.id   06c4fed86959d480d7e6eaeb45db65c3
#
_cell.length_a   1.000
_cell.length_b   1.000
_cell.length_c   1.000
_cell.angle_alpha   90.00
_cell.angle_beta   90.00
_cell.angle_gamma   90.00
#
_symmetry.space_group_name_H-M   'P 1'
#
loop_
_entity.id
_entity.type
_entity.pdbx_description
1 polymer ?
#
loop_
_entity_poly.entity_id
_entity_poly.type
_entity_poly.pdbx_seq_one_letter_code
_entity_poly.pdbx_strand_id
1 'polypeptide(L)'
;MPTSKTKLKNAAIAARSAALPSIPKELIDQFVTGPMSGEAVNAASMAFKKALIERALGAELGHHLGYPSGADKPDATTNQRNGRSGKTVITEDGPLRIEVPRDRDGSFEPLLIPKHERRFTGFDDKIIAMYARGMTVREVRGFLADQYGGDVSP
;
A
#
# COMPACT_ATOMS: atom_id res chain seq x y z
N MET A 1 6.23 -31.75 -23.01
CA MET A 1 7.04 -30.97 -22.05
C MET A 1 6.59 -29.51 -22.02
N PRO A 2 6.46 -28.92 -20.85
CA PRO A 2 6.10 -27.51 -20.78
C PRO A 2 7.19 -26.64 -21.39
N THR A 3 6.79 -25.59 -22.07
CA THR A 3 7.72 -24.62 -22.64
C THR A 3 8.40 -23.81 -21.53
N SER A 4 9.53 -23.18 -21.84
CA SER A 4 10.23 -22.30 -20.89
C SER A 4 9.30 -21.19 -20.35
N LYS A 5 8.44 -20.66 -21.19
CA LYS A 5 7.46 -19.64 -20.82
C LYS A 5 6.45 -20.16 -19.79
N THR A 6 5.99 -21.38 -19.96
CA THR A 6 5.04 -22.03 -19.04
C THR A 6 5.71 -22.26 -17.66
N LYS A 7 6.95 -22.73 -17.66
CA LYS A 7 7.71 -22.93 -16.41
C LYS A 7 7.91 -21.61 -15.65
N LEU A 8 8.28 -20.54 -16.35
CA LEU A 8 8.47 -19.23 -15.76
C LEU A 8 7.16 -18.68 -15.18
N LYS A 9 6.06 -18.83 -15.91
CA LYS A 9 4.75 -18.39 -15.45
C LYS A 9 4.31 -19.14 -14.19
N ASN A 10 4.47 -20.45 -14.16
CA ASN A 10 4.12 -21.28 -13.00
C ASN A 10 5.00 -20.96 -11.81
N ALA A 11 6.29 -20.74 -12.01
CA ALA A 11 7.20 -20.35 -10.94
C ALA A 11 6.83 -18.96 -10.37
N ALA A 12 6.45 -18.01 -11.22
CA ALA A 12 6.01 -16.69 -10.79
C ALA A 12 4.72 -16.76 -9.97
N ILE A 13 3.75 -17.58 -10.37
CA ILE A 13 2.50 -17.78 -9.64
C ILE A 13 2.79 -18.43 -8.28
N ALA A 14 3.63 -19.45 -8.23
CA ALA A 14 4.01 -20.12 -7.00
C ALA A 14 4.75 -19.16 -6.06
N ALA A 15 5.65 -18.34 -6.58
CA ALA A 15 6.39 -17.34 -5.80
C ALA A 15 5.45 -16.28 -5.21
N ARG A 16 4.47 -15.85 -5.98
CA ARG A 16 3.46 -14.88 -5.50
C ARG A 16 2.65 -15.47 -4.35
N SER A 17 2.15 -16.70 -4.49
CA SER A 17 1.38 -17.37 -3.44
C SER A 17 2.21 -17.59 -2.18
N ALA A 18 3.48 -18.01 -2.33
CA ALA A 18 4.37 -18.24 -1.19
C ALA A 18 4.79 -16.93 -0.52
N ALA A 19 4.72 -15.81 -1.22
CA ALA A 19 5.19 -14.51 -0.75
C ALA A 19 4.08 -13.68 -0.09
N LEU A 20 2.81 -14.08 -0.18
CA LEU A 20 1.71 -13.38 0.46
C LEU A 20 1.83 -13.48 1.98
N PRO A 21 1.71 -12.37 2.70
CA PRO A 21 1.74 -12.40 4.15
C PRO A 21 0.58 -13.22 4.71
N SER A 22 0.84 -13.91 5.79
CA SER A 22 -0.18 -14.66 6.51
C SER A 22 -1.02 -13.68 7.33
N ILE A 23 -2.34 -13.76 7.18
CA ILE A 23 -3.26 -12.91 7.93
C ILE A 23 -3.69 -13.67 9.19
N PRO A 24 -3.56 -13.08 10.39
CA PRO A 24 -3.98 -13.75 11.62
C PRO A 24 -5.45 -14.15 11.56
N LYS A 25 -5.72 -15.37 11.98
CA LYS A 25 -7.08 -15.91 11.98
C LYS A 25 -8.04 -15.05 12.81
N GLU A 26 -7.56 -14.56 13.95
CA GLU A 26 -8.34 -13.71 14.85
C GLU A 26 -8.84 -12.44 14.14
N LEU A 27 -8.04 -11.90 13.25
CA LEU A 27 -8.41 -10.72 12.47
C LEU A 27 -9.51 -11.08 11.47
N ILE A 28 -9.39 -12.21 10.79
CA ILE A 28 -10.40 -12.67 9.83
C ILE A 28 -11.72 -12.97 10.55
N ASP A 29 -11.67 -13.57 11.73
CA ASP A 29 -12.85 -13.92 12.52
C ASP A 29 -13.67 -12.68 12.90
N GLN A 30 -13.06 -11.51 12.99
CA GLN A 30 -13.77 -10.26 13.26
C GLN A 30 -14.64 -9.82 12.08
N PHE A 31 -14.30 -10.23 10.88
CA PHE A 31 -15.03 -9.85 9.66
C PHE A 31 -15.98 -10.94 9.19
N VAL A 32 -15.70 -12.19 9.50
CA VAL A 32 -16.46 -13.33 9.01
C VAL A 32 -17.12 -14.04 10.19
N THR A 33 -18.41 -13.78 10.39
CA THR A 33 -19.20 -14.39 11.46
C THR A 33 -20.12 -15.50 10.95
N GLY A 34 -20.14 -15.73 9.64
CA GLY A 34 -20.99 -16.73 8.99
C GLY A 34 -20.83 -16.62 7.47
N PRO A 35 -21.74 -17.24 6.70
CA PRO A 35 -21.71 -17.10 5.24
C PRO A 35 -21.78 -15.64 4.80
N MET A 36 -21.04 -15.29 3.77
CA MET A 36 -20.98 -13.93 3.25
C MET A 36 -21.35 -13.89 1.78
N SER A 37 -22.03 -12.82 1.37
CA SER A 37 -22.24 -12.53 -0.04
C SER A 37 -20.97 -12.00 -0.67
N GLY A 38 -20.89 -12.00 -2.01
CA GLY A 38 -19.79 -11.38 -2.73
C GLY A 38 -19.63 -9.90 -2.39
N GLU A 39 -20.75 -9.19 -2.21
CA GLU A 39 -20.73 -7.78 -1.80
C GLU A 39 -20.13 -7.59 -0.40
N ALA A 40 -20.48 -8.48 0.54
CA ALA A 40 -19.93 -8.43 1.89
C ALA A 40 -18.42 -8.72 1.90
N VAL A 41 -17.97 -9.68 1.09
CA VAL A 41 -16.53 -9.97 0.93
C VAL A 41 -15.82 -8.76 0.36
N ASN A 42 -16.39 -8.13 -0.67
CA ASN A 42 -15.79 -6.93 -1.26
C ASN A 42 -15.71 -5.78 -0.26
N ALA A 43 -16.75 -5.55 0.52
CA ALA A 43 -16.77 -4.51 1.54
C ALA A 43 -15.68 -4.74 2.60
N ALA A 44 -15.54 -5.99 3.07
CA ALA A 44 -14.47 -6.35 4.02
C ALA A 44 -13.09 -6.14 3.41
N SER A 45 -12.92 -6.55 2.15
CA SER A 45 -11.67 -6.38 1.41
C SER A 45 -11.30 -4.90 1.27
N MET A 46 -12.28 -4.05 0.96
CA MET A 46 -12.06 -2.60 0.88
C MET A 46 -11.68 -1.99 2.23
N ALA A 47 -12.30 -2.46 3.31
CA ALA A 47 -11.96 -2.01 4.66
C ALA A 47 -10.50 -2.37 5.01
N PHE A 48 -10.07 -3.57 4.69
CA PHE A 48 -8.67 -3.98 4.85
C PHE A 48 -7.73 -3.14 4.01
N LYS A 49 -8.06 -2.93 2.76
CA LYS A 49 -7.26 -2.12 1.84
C LYS A 49 -7.08 -0.70 2.38
N LYS A 50 -8.16 -0.09 2.84
CA LYS A 50 -8.12 1.23 3.47
C LYS A 50 -7.18 1.27 4.67
N ALA A 51 -7.32 0.30 5.58
CA ALA A 51 -6.50 0.24 6.79
C ALA A 51 -5.01 0.05 6.45
N LEU A 52 -4.71 -0.84 5.50
CA LEU A 52 -3.34 -1.08 5.06
C LEU A 52 -2.71 0.16 4.43
N ILE A 53 -3.44 0.82 3.55
CA ILE A 53 -2.97 2.05 2.87
C ILE A 53 -2.70 3.15 3.90
N GLU A 54 -3.64 3.39 4.79
CA GLU A 54 -3.50 4.44 5.81
C GLU A 54 -2.35 4.16 6.76
N ARG A 55 -2.17 2.90 7.14
CA ARG A 55 -1.04 2.50 7.98
C ARG A 55 0.30 2.67 7.27
N ALA A 56 0.36 2.28 6.00
CA ALA A 56 1.57 2.42 5.18
C ALA A 56 1.93 3.90 4.97
N LEU A 57 0.95 4.75 4.70
CA LEU A 57 1.17 6.19 4.58
C LEU A 57 1.66 6.80 5.89
N GLY A 58 1.12 6.34 7.01
CA GLY A 58 1.58 6.76 8.34
C GLY A 58 3.03 6.37 8.60
N ALA A 59 3.43 5.17 8.17
CA ALA A 59 4.82 4.73 8.27
C ALA A 59 5.76 5.55 7.38
N GLU A 60 5.32 5.91 6.17
CA GLU A 60 6.09 6.80 5.30
C GLU A 60 6.30 8.17 5.93
N LEU A 61 5.26 8.73 6.53
CA LEU A 61 5.37 10.02 7.21
C LEU A 61 6.31 9.92 8.41
N GLY A 62 6.24 8.84 9.18
CA GLY A 62 7.15 8.60 10.29
C GLY A 62 8.61 8.57 9.84
N HIS A 63 8.87 7.92 8.71
CA HIS A 63 10.20 7.88 8.11
C HIS A 63 10.64 9.29 7.64
N HIS A 64 9.75 10.03 7.02
CA HIS A 64 10.01 11.40 6.55
C HIS A 64 10.34 12.34 7.71
N LEU A 65 9.59 12.25 8.82
CA LEU A 65 9.80 13.09 10.00
C LEU A 65 10.99 12.64 10.85
N GLY A 66 11.40 11.38 10.75
CA GLY A 66 12.47 10.82 11.55
C GLY A 66 12.01 10.25 12.90
N TYR A 67 10.70 10.17 13.15
CA TYR A 67 10.18 9.54 14.36
C TYR A 67 8.79 8.94 14.10
N PRO A 68 8.48 7.77 14.71
CA PRO A 68 7.19 7.10 14.50
C PRO A 68 6.05 7.80 15.24
N SER A 69 4.82 7.48 14.83
CA SER A 69 3.61 7.97 15.50
C SER A 69 3.59 7.48 16.96
N GLY A 70 3.23 8.35 17.87
CA GLY A 70 3.19 8.06 19.31
C GLY A 70 4.52 8.20 20.04
N ALA A 71 5.62 8.43 19.33
CA ALA A 71 6.91 8.69 19.94
C ALA A 71 7.09 10.19 20.16
N ASP A 72 7.96 10.54 21.09
CA ASP A 72 8.30 11.94 21.36
C ASP A 72 9.06 12.54 20.17
N LYS A 73 8.72 13.77 19.83
CA LYS A 73 9.41 14.49 18.78
C LYS A 73 10.86 14.80 19.23
N PRO A 74 11.87 14.41 18.43
CA PRO A 74 13.26 14.78 18.74
C PRO A 74 13.45 16.28 18.80
N ASP A 75 14.32 16.76 19.69
CA ASP A 75 14.55 18.19 19.93
C ASP A 75 15.02 18.92 18.67
N ALA A 76 15.81 18.25 17.84
CA ALA A 76 16.33 18.83 16.59
C ALA A 76 15.30 18.87 15.47
N THR A 77 14.15 18.24 15.63
CA THR A 77 13.12 18.14 14.59
C THR A 77 12.12 19.28 14.74
N THR A 78 11.98 20.08 13.70
CA THR A 78 11.02 21.20 13.69
C THR A 78 9.69 20.83 13.02
N ASN A 79 9.72 19.88 12.10
CA ASN A 79 8.52 19.40 11.41
C ASN A 79 7.76 18.41 12.29
N GLN A 80 6.46 18.34 12.11
CA GLN A 80 5.60 17.46 12.92
C GLN A 80 4.36 17.05 12.13
N ARG A 81 3.66 16.04 12.63
CA ARG A 81 2.38 15.63 12.09
C ARG A 81 1.37 16.75 12.23
N ASN A 82 0.57 16.97 11.20
CA ASN A 82 -0.39 18.07 11.14
C ASN A 82 -1.73 17.60 10.59
N GLY A 83 -2.36 16.67 11.29
CA GLY A 83 -3.67 16.17 10.89
C GLY A 83 -3.64 15.30 9.65
N ARG A 84 -4.80 15.17 9.03
CA ARG A 84 -5.02 14.32 7.85
C ARG A 84 -5.93 15.04 6.87
N SER A 85 -5.84 14.66 5.61
CA SER A 85 -6.79 15.12 4.58
C SER A 85 -7.38 13.94 3.85
N GLY A 86 -8.67 14.04 3.53
CA GLY A 86 -9.38 13.00 2.83
C GLY A 86 -9.06 13.00 1.35
N LYS A 87 -8.98 11.81 0.77
CA LYS A 87 -8.73 11.61 -0.64
C LYS A 87 -9.50 10.38 -1.11
N THR A 88 -10.15 10.47 -2.27
CA THR A 88 -10.79 9.31 -2.88
C THR A 88 -9.88 8.80 -3.98
N VAL A 89 -9.54 7.51 -3.89
CA VAL A 89 -8.77 6.82 -4.92
C VAL A 89 -9.63 5.78 -5.58
N ILE A 90 -9.41 5.55 -6.86
CA ILE A 90 -10.16 4.57 -7.65
C ILE A 90 -9.33 3.28 -7.69
N THR A 91 -9.89 2.22 -7.14
CA THR A 91 -9.29 0.90 -7.15
C THR A 91 -10.00 0.00 -8.15
N GLU A 92 -9.47 -1.18 -8.41
CA GLU A 92 -10.12 -2.17 -9.26
C GLU A 92 -11.49 -2.59 -8.74
N ASP A 93 -11.69 -2.48 -7.42
CA ASP A 93 -12.93 -2.86 -6.76
C ASP A 93 -13.86 -1.66 -6.51
N GLY A 94 -13.49 -0.48 -6.97
CA GLY A 94 -14.31 0.72 -6.85
C GLY A 94 -13.58 1.87 -6.12
N PRO A 95 -14.29 2.99 -5.91
CA PRO A 95 -13.72 4.13 -5.21
C PRO A 95 -13.51 3.82 -3.72
N LEU A 96 -12.40 4.33 -3.19
CA LEU A 96 -12.02 4.12 -1.79
C LEU A 96 -11.63 5.47 -1.18
N ARG A 97 -12.31 5.85 -0.11
CA ARG A 97 -11.98 7.06 0.64
C ARG A 97 -10.90 6.75 1.66
N ILE A 98 -9.79 7.46 1.59
CA ILE A 98 -8.67 7.29 2.53
C ILE A 98 -8.34 8.62 3.20
N GLU A 99 -7.70 8.53 4.36
CA GLU A 99 -7.18 9.67 5.09
C GLU A 99 -5.66 9.69 4.93
N VAL A 100 -5.14 10.75 4.30
CA VAL A 100 -3.70 10.91 4.05
C VAL A 100 -3.12 11.80 5.15
N PRO A 101 -2.09 11.32 5.87
CA PRO A 101 -1.48 12.15 6.91
C PRO A 101 -0.70 13.30 6.29
N ARG A 102 -0.66 14.42 7.00
CA ARG A 102 0.04 15.62 6.57
C ARG A 102 1.11 16.01 7.60
N ASP A 103 2.14 16.67 7.13
CA ASP A 103 3.15 17.29 7.98
C ASP A 103 2.95 18.82 8.02
N ARG A 104 3.48 19.44 9.05
CA ARG A 104 3.34 20.88 9.25
C ARG A 104 4.00 21.68 8.12
N ASP A 105 5.18 21.25 7.68
CA ASP A 105 5.95 21.96 6.66
C ASP A 105 5.40 21.74 5.23
N GLY A 106 4.50 20.78 5.05
CA GLY A 106 3.97 20.45 3.74
C GLY A 106 4.97 19.82 2.78
N SER A 107 6.07 19.29 3.31
CA SER A 107 7.14 18.70 2.51
C SER A 107 6.99 17.20 2.26
N PHE A 108 6.06 16.56 2.95
CA PHE A 108 5.85 15.11 2.81
C PHE A 108 5.20 14.79 1.47
N GLU A 109 5.86 13.94 0.70
CA GLU A 109 5.33 13.42 -0.55
C GLU A 109 5.16 11.90 -0.44
N PRO A 110 3.91 11.41 -0.33
CA PRO A 110 3.68 9.98 -0.24
C PRO A 110 4.20 9.25 -1.48
N LEU A 111 4.82 8.10 -1.26
CA LEU A 111 5.28 7.23 -2.35
C LEU A 111 4.20 6.25 -2.76
N LEU A 112 3.49 5.69 -1.80
CA LEU A 112 2.46 4.69 -2.05
C LEU A 112 1.34 5.28 -2.90
N ILE A 113 0.91 6.50 -2.55
CA ILE A 113 -0.10 7.25 -3.30
C ILE A 113 0.41 8.67 -3.48
N PRO A 114 1.10 8.97 -4.59
CA PRO A 114 1.53 10.33 -4.87
C PRO A 114 0.37 11.33 -4.83
N LYS A 115 0.64 12.56 -4.45
CA LYS A 115 -0.39 13.59 -4.22
C LYS A 115 -1.39 13.76 -5.36
N HIS A 116 -0.94 13.55 -6.59
CA HIS A 116 -1.78 13.74 -7.77
C HIS A 116 -2.36 12.45 -8.34
N GLU A 117 -1.98 11.30 -7.77
CA GLU A 117 -2.46 10.01 -8.23
C GLU A 117 -3.82 9.70 -7.62
N ARG A 118 -4.76 9.27 -8.46
CA ARG A 118 -6.11 8.93 -8.01
C ARG A 118 -6.54 7.52 -8.38
N ARG A 119 -5.66 6.75 -9.03
CA ARG A 119 -5.98 5.39 -9.47
C ARG A 119 -4.99 4.37 -8.94
N PHE A 120 -5.52 3.22 -8.61
CA PHE A 120 -4.78 2.08 -8.06
C PHE A 120 -4.92 0.82 -8.88
N THR A 121 -5.18 0.90 -10.16
CA THR A 121 -5.41 -0.29 -11.01
C THR A 121 -4.12 -1.10 -11.18
N GLY A 122 -4.19 -2.38 -10.83
CA GLY A 122 -3.05 -3.30 -10.92
C GLY A 122 -1.89 -2.95 -9.99
N PHE A 123 -2.06 -1.94 -9.17
CA PHE A 123 -1.02 -1.44 -8.26
C PHE A 123 -0.75 -2.43 -7.12
N ASP A 124 -1.81 -2.97 -6.54
CA ASP A 124 -1.70 -3.86 -5.38
C ASP A 124 -0.84 -5.08 -5.66
N ASP A 125 -1.08 -5.76 -6.79
CA ASP A 125 -0.33 -6.95 -7.18
C ASP A 125 1.16 -6.65 -7.36
N LYS A 126 1.48 -5.54 -7.98
CA LYS A 126 2.87 -5.14 -8.22
C LYS A 126 3.57 -4.80 -6.91
N ILE A 127 2.93 -4.04 -6.05
CA ILE A 127 3.51 -3.64 -4.76
C ILE A 127 3.71 -4.85 -3.86
N ILE A 128 2.70 -5.71 -3.76
CA ILE A 128 2.80 -6.93 -2.95
C ILE A 128 3.95 -7.80 -3.46
N ALA A 129 4.04 -7.99 -4.78
CA ALA A 129 5.12 -8.78 -5.37
C ALA A 129 6.50 -8.20 -5.08
N MET A 130 6.65 -6.89 -5.09
CA MET A 130 7.92 -6.22 -4.83
C MET A 130 8.33 -6.33 -3.36
N TYR A 131 7.42 -6.08 -2.42
CA TYR A 131 7.69 -6.25 -0.99
C TYR A 131 7.99 -7.71 -0.64
N ALA A 132 7.30 -8.62 -1.29
CA ALA A 132 7.53 -10.05 -1.10
C ALA A 132 8.94 -10.48 -1.52
N ARG A 133 9.57 -9.76 -2.43
CA ARG A 133 10.95 -9.99 -2.84
C ARG A 133 11.98 -9.30 -1.95
N GLY A 134 11.52 -8.66 -0.86
CA GLY A 134 12.38 -7.94 0.05
C GLY A 134 12.87 -6.59 -0.48
N MET A 135 12.18 -6.04 -1.46
CA MET A 135 12.55 -4.74 -2.01
C MET A 135 12.29 -3.61 -1.01
N THR A 136 13.20 -2.66 -0.95
CA THR A 136 13.00 -1.45 -0.16
C THR A 136 12.02 -0.52 -0.87
N VAL A 137 11.49 0.45 -0.14
CA VAL A 137 10.60 1.48 -0.71
C VAL A 137 11.29 2.21 -1.87
N ARG A 138 12.59 2.49 -1.75
CA ARG A 138 13.36 3.14 -2.78
C ARG A 138 13.46 2.30 -4.06
N GLU A 139 13.70 1.00 -3.91
CA GLU A 139 13.76 0.07 -5.03
C GLU A 139 12.41 -0.08 -5.73
N VAL A 140 11.33 -0.15 -4.95
CA VAL A 140 9.96 -0.19 -5.48
C VAL A 140 9.66 1.06 -6.29
N ARG A 141 10.05 2.21 -5.78
CA ARG A 141 9.88 3.50 -6.48
C ARG A 141 10.63 3.51 -7.81
N GLY A 142 11.88 3.06 -7.81
CA GLY A 142 12.68 2.98 -9.03
C GLY A 142 12.05 2.05 -10.07
N PHE A 143 11.58 0.90 -9.64
CA PHE A 143 10.91 -0.05 -10.51
C PHE A 143 9.64 0.54 -11.13
N LEU A 144 8.80 1.21 -10.33
CA LEU A 144 7.56 1.82 -10.82
C LEU A 144 7.86 2.93 -11.83
N ALA A 145 8.89 3.73 -11.59
CA ALA A 145 9.32 4.77 -12.52
C ALA A 145 9.72 4.16 -13.87
N ASP A 146 10.48 3.07 -13.86
CA ASP A 146 10.91 2.36 -15.08
C ASP A 146 9.72 1.74 -15.81
N GLN A 147 8.78 1.11 -15.08
CA GLN A 147 7.60 0.46 -15.65
C GLN A 147 6.67 1.45 -16.34
N TYR A 148 6.55 2.64 -15.81
CA TYR A 148 5.65 3.66 -16.32
C TYR A 148 6.37 4.80 -17.04
N GLY A 149 7.56 4.51 -17.58
CA GLY A 149 8.30 5.45 -18.41
C GLY A 149 8.82 6.67 -17.68
N GLY A 150 9.03 6.57 -16.37
CA GLY A 150 9.47 7.69 -15.56
C GLY A 150 8.40 8.73 -15.32
N ASP A 151 7.19 8.51 -15.82
CA ASP A 151 6.08 9.46 -15.81
C ASP A 151 5.01 9.07 -14.77
N VAL A 152 5.45 8.52 -13.67
CA VAL A 152 4.58 8.17 -12.55
C VAL A 152 4.23 9.40 -11.75
N SER A 153 5.05 10.39 -11.84
CA SER A 153 4.81 11.67 -11.23
C SER A 153 4.02 12.55 -12.19
N PRO A 154 2.97 13.15 -11.74
CA PRO A 154 2.31 14.20 -12.48
C PRO A 154 3.23 15.39 -12.64
#